data_759e9dca56a01b24d7ed4f22c7ac5075
#
_entry.id   759e9dca56a01b24d7ed4f22c7ac5075
#
_cell.length_a   1.000
_cell.length_b   1.000
_cell.length_c   1.000
_cell.angle_alpha   90.00
_cell.angle_beta   90.00
_cell.angle_gamma   90.00
#
_symmetry.space_group_name_H-M   'P 1'
#
loop_
_entity.id
_entity.type
_entity.pdbx_description
1 polymer ?
#
loop_
_entity_poly.entity_id
_entity_poly.type
_entity_poly.pdbx_seq_one_letter_code
_entity_poly.pdbx_strand_id
1 'polypeptide(L)'
;MTDYRSIIAWAVSHVPSTADEARHAIYEQARTALHKRLGNDPQISDAELVNEHHRLEVAIYEVEEDLLLREMRRFVRDETAFSPPSLMSKIKEFVRSAGDRLGVF
;
A
#
# COMPACT_ATOMS: atom_id res chain seq x y z
N MET A 1 -11.16 -17.53 5.61
CA MET A 1 -10.51 -16.68 4.61
C MET A 1 -9.58 -15.69 5.28
N THR A 2 -8.35 -15.60 4.81
CA THR A 2 -7.38 -14.69 5.40
C THR A 2 -7.63 -13.26 4.92
N ASP A 3 -7.78 -12.36 5.87
CA ASP A 3 -7.93 -10.94 5.56
C ASP A 3 -6.55 -10.27 5.58
N TYR A 4 -5.88 -10.34 4.43
CA TYR A 4 -4.53 -9.79 4.31
C TYR A 4 -4.50 -8.29 4.55
N ARG A 5 -5.55 -7.59 4.14
CA ARG A 5 -5.61 -6.14 4.32
C ARG A 5 -5.57 -5.74 5.79
N SER A 6 -6.35 -6.41 6.62
CA SER A 6 -6.37 -6.13 8.06
C SER A 6 -5.03 -6.43 8.70
N ILE A 7 -4.43 -7.55 8.33
CA ILE A 7 -3.12 -7.95 8.87
C ILE A 7 -2.04 -6.94 8.49
N ILE A 8 -1.98 -6.59 7.22
CA ILE A 8 -1.00 -5.64 6.72
C ILE A 8 -1.22 -4.25 7.32
N ALA A 9 -2.47 -3.80 7.39
CA ALA A 9 -2.80 -2.50 7.97
C ALA A 9 -2.38 -2.44 9.45
N TRP A 10 -2.63 -3.52 10.17
CA TRP A 10 -2.23 -3.61 11.58
C TRP A 10 -0.72 -3.50 11.73
N ALA A 11 0.03 -4.28 10.95
CA ALA A 11 1.49 -4.27 11.00
C ALA A 11 2.06 -2.90 10.64
N VAL A 12 1.52 -2.28 9.59
CA VAL A 12 1.97 -0.97 9.13
C VAL A 12 1.65 0.12 10.14
N SER A 13 0.58 -0.03 10.92
CA SER A 13 0.21 0.96 11.92
C SER A 13 1.26 1.10 13.03
N HIS A 14 2.15 0.14 13.16
CA HIS A 14 3.22 0.15 14.16
C HIS A 14 4.47 0.87 13.70
N VAL A 15 4.49 1.37 12.46
CA VAL A 15 5.62 2.15 11.95
C VAL A 15 5.13 3.52 11.51
N PRO A 16 6.00 4.55 11.55
CA PRO A 16 5.61 5.87 11.07
C PRO A 16 5.25 5.84 9.59
N SER A 17 4.25 6.63 9.19
CA SER A 17 3.82 6.70 7.80
C SER A 17 4.91 7.22 6.87
N THR A 18 5.90 7.91 7.43
CA THR A 18 7.04 8.42 6.67
C THR A 18 8.16 7.39 6.51
N ALA A 19 8.05 6.25 7.19
CA ALA A 19 9.09 5.21 7.15
C ALA A 19 8.82 4.23 6.01
N ASP A 20 9.06 4.65 4.78
CA ASP A 20 8.82 3.84 3.58
C ASP A 20 9.58 2.52 3.61
N GLU A 21 10.84 2.57 4.02
CA GLU A 21 11.67 1.36 4.07
C GLU A 21 11.12 0.35 5.08
N ALA A 22 10.63 0.83 6.22
CA ALA A 22 10.04 -0.05 7.22
C ALA A 22 8.77 -0.71 6.71
N ARG A 23 7.92 0.05 6.00
CA ARG A 23 6.72 -0.51 5.40
C ARG A 23 7.06 -1.55 4.34
N HIS A 24 8.04 -1.26 3.48
CA HIS A 24 8.46 -2.19 2.45
C HIS A 24 9.02 -3.48 3.04
N ALA A 25 9.74 -3.38 4.17
CA ALA A 25 10.23 -4.56 4.88
C ALA A 25 9.07 -5.42 5.37
N ILE A 26 8.01 -4.80 5.87
CA ILE A 26 6.81 -5.51 6.30
C ILE A 26 6.17 -6.25 5.13
N TYR A 27 6.06 -5.59 3.97
CA TYR A 27 5.48 -6.21 2.78
C TYR A 27 6.31 -7.39 2.29
N GLU A 28 7.62 -7.25 2.30
CA GLU A 28 8.52 -8.34 1.90
C GLU A 28 8.44 -9.52 2.85
N GLN A 29 8.35 -9.26 4.15
CA GLN A 29 8.16 -10.31 5.13
C GLN A 29 6.84 -11.04 4.93
N ALA A 30 5.78 -10.30 4.60
CA ALA A 30 4.47 -10.89 4.33
C ALA A 30 4.52 -11.78 3.09
N ARG A 31 5.18 -11.32 2.03
CA ARG A 31 5.34 -12.10 0.80
C ARG A 31 6.11 -13.39 1.05
N THR A 32 7.20 -13.28 1.78
CA THR A 32 8.04 -14.42 2.11
C THR A 32 7.28 -15.42 2.97
N ALA A 33 6.58 -14.94 3.99
CA ALA A 33 5.81 -15.80 4.88
C ALA A 33 4.70 -16.55 4.13
N LEU A 34 4.01 -15.86 3.24
CA LEU A 34 2.96 -16.48 2.43
C LEU A 34 3.53 -17.55 1.52
N HIS A 35 4.59 -17.23 0.81
CA HIS A 35 5.23 -18.16 -0.10
C HIS A 35 5.72 -19.41 0.64
N LYS A 36 6.35 -19.21 1.78
CA LYS A 36 6.90 -20.30 2.59
C LYS A 36 5.78 -21.19 3.14
N ARG A 37 4.71 -20.57 3.62
CA ARG A 37 3.59 -21.31 4.21
C ARG A 37 2.84 -22.13 3.17
N LEU A 38 2.49 -21.50 2.04
CA LEU A 38 1.69 -22.16 1.01
C LEU A 38 2.53 -23.07 0.12
N GLY A 39 3.78 -22.71 -0.10
CA GLY A 39 4.68 -23.53 -0.91
C GLY A 39 5.00 -24.87 -0.29
N ASN A 40 4.84 -24.99 1.04
CA ASN A 40 5.07 -26.25 1.76
C ASN A 40 3.81 -27.08 1.92
N ASP A 41 2.67 -26.59 1.48
CA ASP A 41 1.40 -27.29 1.59
C ASP A 41 1.15 -28.13 0.33
N PRO A 42 1.17 -29.49 0.43
CA PRO A 42 0.99 -30.32 -0.74
C PRO A 42 -0.44 -30.29 -1.29
N GLN A 43 -1.39 -29.76 -0.53
CA GLN A 43 -2.79 -29.67 -0.96
C GLN A 43 -3.11 -28.43 -1.75
N ILE A 44 -2.18 -27.48 -1.79
CA ILE A 44 -2.41 -26.22 -2.52
C ILE A 44 -1.87 -26.37 -3.93
N SER A 45 -2.74 -26.08 -4.90
CA SER A 45 -2.35 -26.07 -6.31
C SER A 45 -1.57 -24.80 -6.65
N ASP A 46 -0.85 -24.82 -7.78
CA ASP A 46 -0.14 -23.65 -8.26
C ASP A 46 -1.09 -22.50 -8.51
N ALA A 47 -2.28 -22.80 -9.03
CA ALA A 47 -3.30 -21.76 -9.27
C ALA A 47 -3.76 -21.10 -7.98
N GLU A 48 -3.95 -21.88 -6.92
CA GLU A 48 -4.32 -21.35 -5.62
C GLU A 48 -3.20 -20.49 -5.02
N LEU A 49 -1.96 -20.91 -5.19
CA LEU A 49 -0.81 -20.16 -4.72
C LEU A 49 -0.74 -18.80 -5.42
N VAL A 50 -0.90 -18.78 -6.73
CA VAL A 50 -0.90 -17.54 -7.52
C VAL A 50 -2.05 -16.63 -7.07
N ASN A 51 -3.22 -17.21 -6.84
CA ASN A 51 -4.39 -16.45 -6.40
C ASN A 51 -4.16 -15.81 -5.03
N GLU A 52 -3.57 -16.55 -4.09
CA GLU A 52 -3.28 -16.03 -2.77
C GLU A 52 -2.23 -14.92 -2.82
N HIS A 53 -1.21 -15.07 -3.65
CA HIS A 53 -0.23 -14.02 -3.89
C HIS A 53 -0.89 -12.76 -4.43
N HIS A 54 -1.79 -12.93 -5.37
CA HIS A 54 -2.51 -11.80 -5.95
C HIS A 54 -3.32 -11.07 -4.89
N ARG A 55 -4.00 -11.81 -4.03
CA ARG A 55 -4.80 -11.23 -2.95
C ARG A 55 -3.93 -10.44 -1.97
N LEU A 56 -2.75 -10.95 -1.67
CA LEU A 56 -1.80 -10.24 -0.82
C LEU A 56 -1.35 -8.93 -1.48
N GLU A 57 -1.00 -8.98 -2.77
CA GLU A 57 -0.56 -7.79 -3.49
C GLU A 57 -1.65 -6.74 -3.57
N VAL A 58 -2.89 -7.15 -3.76
CA VAL A 58 -4.05 -6.24 -3.74
C VAL A 58 -4.18 -5.60 -2.37
N ALA A 59 -4.02 -6.38 -1.31
CA ALA A 59 -4.10 -5.87 0.06
C ALA A 59 -3.02 -4.81 0.33
N ILE A 60 -1.80 -5.07 -0.11
CA ILE A 60 -0.68 -4.13 0.02
C ILE A 60 -1.01 -2.83 -0.72
N TYR A 61 -1.51 -2.96 -1.95
CA TYR A 61 -1.89 -1.81 -2.74
C TYR A 61 -2.96 -0.97 -2.04
N GLU A 62 -3.98 -1.62 -1.48
CA GLU A 62 -5.06 -0.92 -0.80
C GLU A 62 -4.57 -0.21 0.45
N VAL A 63 -3.64 -0.83 1.20
CA VAL A 63 -3.06 -0.20 2.38
C VAL A 63 -2.25 1.04 2.00
N GLU A 64 -1.44 0.93 0.95
CA GLU A 64 -0.64 2.07 0.48
C GLU A 64 -1.52 3.20 -0.02
N GLU A 65 -2.59 2.87 -0.74
CA GLU A 65 -3.55 3.87 -1.21
C GLU A 65 -4.22 4.57 -0.04
N ASP A 66 -4.60 3.82 0.99
CA ASP A 66 -5.25 4.37 2.17
C ASP A 66 -4.31 5.33 2.92
N LEU A 67 -3.04 4.96 3.08
CA LEU A 67 -2.04 5.82 3.70
C LEU A 67 -1.85 7.12 2.91
N LEU A 68 -1.84 7.01 1.61
CA LEU A 68 -1.69 8.13 0.71
C LEU A 68 -2.86 9.10 0.84
N LEU A 69 -4.08 8.56 0.90
CA LEU A 69 -5.27 9.36 1.09
C LEU A 69 -5.29 10.06 2.45
N ARG A 70 -4.79 9.39 3.49
CA ARG A 70 -4.68 10.00 4.81
C ARG A 70 -3.69 11.15 4.81
N GLU A 71 -2.57 11.00 4.14
CA GLU A 71 -1.59 12.05 4.00
C GLU A 71 -2.16 13.24 3.24
N MET A 72 -2.91 12.99 2.19
CA MET A 72 -3.57 14.04 1.43
C MET A 72 -4.57 14.81 2.29
N ARG A 73 -5.36 14.11 3.08
CA ARG A 73 -6.33 14.76 3.98
C ARG A 73 -5.64 15.61 5.02
N ARG A 74 -4.55 15.10 5.59
CA ARG A 74 -3.76 15.84 6.55
C ARG A 74 -3.18 17.09 5.92
N PHE A 75 -2.65 16.95 4.71
CA PHE A 75 -2.10 18.04 3.95
C PHE A 75 -3.15 19.12 3.66
N VAL A 76 -4.31 18.71 3.18
CA VAL A 76 -5.41 19.64 2.88
C VAL A 76 -5.86 20.36 4.15
N ARG A 77 -5.93 19.64 5.26
CA ARG A 77 -6.33 20.24 6.53
C ARG A 77 -5.33 21.28 7.00
N ASP A 78 -4.06 20.99 6.89
CA ASP A 78 -2.99 21.90 7.31
C ASP A 78 -2.91 23.11 6.38
N GLU A 79 -3.16 22.91 5.09
CA GLU A 79 -3.04 23.94 4.08
C GLU A 79 -4.28 24.82 3.95
N THR A 80 -5.40 24.45 4.58
CA THR A 80 -6.61 25.27 4.51
C THR A 80 -6.43 26.65 5.13
N ALA A 81 -5.42 26.81 5.97
CA ALA A 81 -5.08 28.11 6.57
C ALA A 81 -4.15 28.93 5.68
N PHE A 82 -3.68 28.37 4.55
CA PHE A 82 -2.71 28.99 3.68
C PHE A 82 -3.26 29.21 2.28
N SER A 83 -2.44 29.74 1.40
CA SER A 83 -2.87 30.12 0.06
C SER A 83 -3.25 28.88 -0.78
N PRO A 84 -4.42 28.94 -1.44
CA PRO A 84 -4.86 27.86 -2.32
C PRO A 84 -3.91 27.48 -3.46
N PRO A 85 -3.16 28.43 -4.06
CA PRO A 85 -2.23 28.08 -5.14
C PRO A 85 -1.20 27.04 -4.75
N SER A 86 -0.69 27.09 -3.53
CA SER A 86 0.29 26.13 -3.04
C SER A 86 -0.29 24.72 -2.99
N LEU A 87 -1.52 24.61 -2.51
CA LEU A 87 -2.23 23.34 -2.44
C LEU A 87 -2.48 22.76 -3.82
N MET A 88 -2.95 23.58 -4.75
CA MET A 88 -3.22 23.14 -6.12
C MET A 88 -1.97 22.61 -6.80
N SER A 89 -0.84 23.29 -6.60
CA SER A 89 0.42 22.88 -7.17
C SER A 89 0.82 21.47 -6.71
N LYS A 90 0.71 21.21 -5.42
CA LYS A 90 1.07 19.91 -4.85
C LYS A 90 0.12 18.80 -5.29
N ILE A 91 -1.16 19.12 -5.42
CA ILE A 91 -2.14 18.16 -5.92
C ILE A 91 -1.83 17.79 -7.37
N LYS A 92 -1.45 18.77 -8.19
CA LYS A 92 -1.08 18.52 -9.59
C LYS A 92 0.14 17.62 -9.69
N GLU A 93 1.15 17.87 -8.86
CA GLU A 93 2.34 17.02 -8.83
C GLU A 93 2.00 15.58 -8.44
N PHE A 94 1.11 15.45 -7.47
CA PHE A 94 0.68 14.15 -7.00
C PHE A 94 -0.03 13.35 -8.10
N VAL A 95 -0.97 13.99 -8.78
CA VAL A 95 -1.72 13.36 -9.87
C VAL A 95 -0.81 12.98 -11.02
N ARG A 96 0.14 13.86 -11.35
CA ARG A 96 1.12 13.58 -12.40
C ARG A 96 1.97 12.37 -12.05
N SER A 97 2.44 12.30 -10.81
CA SER A 97 3.26 11.19 -10.34
C SER A 97 2.49 9.88 -10.39
N ALA A 98 1.22 9.90 -9.98
CA ALA A 98 0.37 8.71 -10.04
C ALA A 98 0.14 8.26 -11.48
N GLY A 99 -0.07 9.21 -12.40
CA GLY A 99 -0.24 8.90 -13.81
C GLY A 99 0.99 8.26 -14.42
N ASP A 100 2.17 8.80 -14.12
CA ASP A 100 3.44 8.25 -14.59
C ASP A 100 3.65 6.84 -14.04
N ARG A 101 3.31 6.64 -12.79
CA ARG A 101 3.50 5.36 -12.12
C ARG A 101 2.63 4.27 -12.73
N LEU A 102 1.44 4.63 -13.16
CA LEU A 102 0.52 3.69 -13.80
C LEU A 102 0.91 3.38 -15.24
N GLY A 103 1.81 4.15 -15.83
CA GLY A 103 2.28 3.91 -17.19
C GLY A 103 1.18 3.98 -18.23
N VAL A 104 0.20 4.82 -18.00
CA VAL A 104 -1.00 4.88 -18.82
C VAL A 104 -0.76 5.58 -20.16
N PHE A 105 0.37 6.17 -20.33
CA PHE A 105 0.69 6.88 -21.58
C PHE A 105 2.14 6.76 -21.93
#